data_6e31df82d9adf3ea6382e9f4096d2d0d
#
_entry.id   6e31df82d9adf3ea6382e9f4096d2d0d
#
_cell.length_a   1.000
_cell.length_b   1.000
_cell.length_c   1.000
_cell.angle_alpha   90.00
_cell.angle_beta   90.00
_cell.angle_gamma   90.00
#
_symmetry.space_group_name_H-M   'P 1'
#
loop_
_entity.id
_entity.type
_entity.pdbx_description
1 polymer ?
#
loop_
_entity_poly.entity_id
_entity_poly.type
_entity_poly.pdbx_seq_one_letter_code
_entity_poly.pdbx_strand_id
1 'polypeptide(L)'
;MAHRLPDRIPTIMDARDEVKDALMEYYAVDSFDKVLEILGAEEMYRFKTDEIVKLHFPGFEEQAERIDGPWMGGGQKYVRLDESTFQDAWGVVRRIGSDGKFVEWVSGPLVDASDPDEYDFPGVDRIIADPDLPDRIRSWKERGLFVRGVVSQPYKTAWILRGMENFLMDYILNRPFVEKLYDKIYALQGEILRICTAAGADLIGFDGDIATQNSVVMGPDRWREVDKPRLAAVVRSCRKINPEVHIFIHSDGDIREILPDLIEIGFGVIDPIQPECMDPEEVKREFGDRITLHRCGSLQRTLPFGTPEECRQEARRLVEGCGIDGGLVLGASNTVSFDVPVENIAAWYEAVRDYDLGSLPDQSR
;
A
#
# COMPACT_ATOMS: atom_id res chain seq x y z
N MET A 1 -13.33 -2.95 -9.61
CA MET A 1 -13.24 -4.08 -10.44
C MET A 1 -14.62 -4.41 -11.04
N ALA A 2 -15.03 -5.64 -11.30
CA ALA A 2 -16.23 -5.85 -12.14
C ALA A 2 -17.59 -5.56 -11.47
N HIS A 3 -17.63 -5.26 -10.17
CA HIS A 3 -18.86 -5.06 -9.39
C HIS A 3 -19.96 -6.11 -9.72
N ARG A 4 -19.55 -7.37 -9.63
CA ARG A 4 -20.43 -8.53 -9.76
C ARG A 4 -20.17 -9.44 -8.59
N LEU A 5 -21.21 -10.08 -8.08
CA LEU A 5 -21.05 -11.09 -7.03
C LEU A 5 -20.14 -12.21 -7.56
N PRO A 6 -18.99 -12.46 -6.93
CA PRO A 6 -18.10 -13.54 -7.30
C PRO A 6 -18.61 -14.90 -6.75
N ASP A 7 -17.99 -15.99 -7.18
CA ASP A 7 -18.27 -17.31 -6.60
C ASP A 7 -17.83 -17.42 -5.13
N ARG A 8 -16.81 -16.63 -4.75
CA ARG A 8 -16.34 -16.45 -3.38
C ARG A 8 -15.86 -15.02 -3.18
N ILE A 9 -15.87 -14.50 -1.95
CA ILE A 9 -15.25 -13.20 -1.66
C ILE A 9 -13.72 -13.33 -1.82
N PRO A 10 -13.09 -12.57 -2.71
CA PRO A 10 -11.64 -12.52 -2.80
C PRO A 10 -11.06 -12.07 -1.45
N THR A 11 -10.09 -12.83 -0.95
CA THR A 11 -9.49 -12.59 0.36
C THR A 11 -7.99 -12.59 0.23
N ILE A 12 -7.33 -11.60 0.81
CA ILE A 12 -5.87 -11.50 0.80
C ILE A 12 -5.33 -11.49 2.23
N MET A 13 -4.16 -12.05 2.41
CA MET A 13 -3.42 -12.01 3.66
C MET A 13 -2.04 -11.37 3.44
N ASP A 14 -1.75 -10.37 4.25
CA ASP A 14 -0.42 -9.78 4.40
C ASP A 14 -0.03 -9.91 5.86
N ALA A 15 1.06 -10.62 6.16
CA ALA A 15 1.46 -10.95 7.53
C ALA A 15 2.99 -10.91 7.67
N ARG A 16 3.47 -10.56 8.86
CA ARG A 16 4.88 -10.65 9.21
C ARG A 16 5.32 -12.10 9.29
N ASP A 17 6.62 -12.36 9.13
CA ASP A 17 7.16 -13.72 9.08
C ASP A 17 6.87 -14.49 10.36
N GLU A 18 6.92 -13.86 11.54
CA GLU A 18 6.58 -14.49 12.81
C GLU A 18 5.12 -14.98 12.86
N VAL A 19 4.22 -14.25 12.20
CA VAL A 19 2.80 -14.63 12.11
C VAL A 19 2.63 -15.77 11.11
N LYS A 20 3.36 -15.74 10.00
CA LYS A 20 3.36 -16.84 9.01
C LYS A 20 3.84 -18.14 9.66
N ASP A 21 4.92 -18.08 10.44
CA ASP A 21 5.45 -19.23 11.17
C ASP A 21 4.43 -19.77 12.19
N ALA A 22 3.79 -18.88 12.97
CA ALA A 22 2.76 -19.26 13.94
C ALA A 22 1.53 -19.90 13.27
N LEU A 23 1.11 -19.40 12.09
CA LEU A 23 0.01 -19.99 11.32
C LEU A 23 0.40 -21.35 10.73
N MET A 24 1.63 -21.53 10.26
CA MET A 24 2.11 -22.83 9.80
C MET A 24 2.13 -23.87 10.93
N GLU A 25 2.54 -23.46 12.12
CA GLU A 25 2.47 -24.33 13.32
C GLU A 25 1.03 -24.65 13.71
N TYR A 26 0.15 -23.66 13.74
CA TYR A 26 -1.26 -23.81 14.10
C TYR A 26 -2.00 -24.81 13.19
N TYR A 27 -1.74 -24.75 11.87
CA TYR A 27 -2.35 -25.66 10.90
C TYR A 27 -1.53 -26.94 10.65
N ALA A 28 -0.39 -27.09 11.31
CA ALA A 28 0.54 -28.22 11.14
C ALA A 28 0.95 -28.44 9.68
N VAL A 29 1.30 -27.37 8.96
CA VAL A 29 1.74 -27.38 7.56
C VAL A 29 3.18 -26.90 7.41
N ASP A 30 3.82 -27.22 6.29
CA ASP A 30 5.23 -26.96 6.00
C ASP A 30 5.50 -25.73 5.13
N SER A 31 4.45 -25.04 4.68
CA SER A 31 4.57 -23.83 3.88
C SER A 31 3.41 -22.86 4.11
N PHE A 32 3.69 -21.56 3.94
CA PHE A 32 2.66 -20.54 4.04
C PHE A 32 1.64 -20.61 2.91
N ASP A 33 2.03 -21.09 1.72
CA ASP A 33 1.09 -21.34 0.62
C ASP A 33 -0.02 -22.29 1.04
N LYS A 34 0.30 -23.34 1.82
CA LYS A 34 -0.73 -24.25 2.36
C LYS A 34 -1.64 -23.58 3.39
N VAL A 35 -1.13 -22.65 4.17
CA VAL A 35 -1.97 -21.82 5.05
C VAL A 35 -2.95 -21.00 4.22
N LEU A 36 -2.48 -20.35 3.16
CA LEU A 36 -3.33 -19.56 2.27
C LEU A 36 -4.41 -20.42 1.60
N GLU A 37 -4.06 -21.63 1.15
CA GLU A 37 -5.03 -22.60 0.61
C GLU A 37 -6.10 -22.97 1.64
N ILE A 38 -5.69 -23.28 2.88
CA ILE A 38 -6.62 -23.61 3.99
C ILE A 38 -7.55 -22.44 4.27
N LEU A 39 -7.03 -21.24 4.33
CA LEU A 39 -7.79 -20.02 4.66
C LEU A 39 -8.61 -19.48 3.48
N GLY A 40 -8.40 -20.03 2.27
CA GLY A 40 -9.01 -19.50 1.05
C GLY A 40 -8.53 -18.08 0.71
N ALA A 41 -7.38 -17.70 1.23
CA ALA A 41 -6.76 -16.41 0.97
C ALA A 41 -5.77 -16.49 -0.18
N GLU A 42 -5.50 -15.35 -0.80
CA GLU A 42 -4.54 -15.21 -1.89
C GLU A 42 -3.49 -14.17 -1.51
N GLU A 43 -2.27 -14.34 -1.98
CA GLU A 43 -1.25 -13.31 -1.91
C GLU A 43 -1.29 -12.52 -3.22
N MET A 44 -1.54 -11.21 -3.11
CA MET A 44 -1.47 -10.34 -4.28
C MET A 44 -0.01 -10.15 -4.67
N TYR A 45 0.35 -10.56 -5.91
CA TYR A 45 1.73 -10.43 -6.34
C TYR A 45 2.12 -8.96 -6.44
N ARG A 46 3.07 -8.58 -5.61
CA ARG A 46 3.56 -7.22 -5.47
C ARG A 46 4.96 -7.14 -6.07
N PHE A 47 5.14 -6.27 -7.06
CA PHE A 47 6.48 -5.88 -7.43
C PHE A 47 7.10 -5.05 -6.32
N LYS A 48 8.27 -5.42 -5.90
CA LYS A 48 9.13 -4.45 -5.24
C LYS A 48 9.70 -3.56 -6.32
N THR A 49 9.53 -2.27 -6.19
CA THR A 49 9.93 -1.26 -7.20
C THR A 49 11.42 -1.40 -7.56
N ASP A 50 12.26 -1.73 -6.58
CA ASP A 50 13.69 -1.95 -6.71
C ASP A 50 14.09 -3.26 -7.42
N GLU A 51 13.18 -4.23 -7.54
CA GLU A 51 13.40 -5.45 -8.32
C GLU A 51 13.14 -5.27 -9.82
N ILE A 52 12.33 -4.30 -10.19
CA ILE A 52 11.79 -4.11 -11.55
C ILE A 52 12.32 -2.85 -12.19
N VAL A 53 12.42 -1.80 -11.40
CA VAL A 53 12.88 -0.49 -11.80
C VAL A 53 13.96 -0.07 -10.83
N LYS A 54 15.20 -0.30 -11.19
CA LYS A 54 16.33 0.17 -10.40
C LYS A 54 16.55 1.65 -10.68
N LEU A 55 16.82 2.39 -9.63
CA LEU A 55 17.31 3.76 -9.73
C LEU A 55 18.83 3.73 -9.59
N HIS A 56 19.51 4.38 -10.50
CA HIS A 56 20.97 4.54 -10.40
C HIS A 56 21.31 5.70 -9.47
N PHE A 57 22.04 5.38 -8.40
CA PHE A 57 22.58 6.36 -7.47
C PHE A 57 24.12 6.33 -7.58
N PRO A 58 24.75 7.31 -8.24
CA PRO A 58 26.20 7.33 -8.43
C PRO A 58 26.97 7.21 -7.11
N GLY A 59 27.93 6.29 -7.02
CA GLY A 59 28.77 6.10 -5.85
C GLY A 59 28.14 5.36 -4.66
N PHE A 60 26.84 5.08 -4.69
CA PHE A 60 26.16 4.36 -3.60
C PHE A 60 26.49 2.87 -3.61
N GLU A 61 26.44 2.22 -4.77
CA GLU A 61 26.60 0.78 -4.89
C GLU A 61 27.99 0.28 -4.44
N GLU A 62 29.03 1.12 -4.57
CA GLU A 62 30.40 0.79 -4.16
C GLU A 62 30.58 0.82 -2.63
N GLN A 63 29.71 1.54 -1.92
CA GLN A 63 29.79 1.73 -0.47
C GLN A 63 28.74 0.95 0.29
N ALA A 64 27.70 0.50 -0.39
CA ALA A 64 26.51 -0.09 0.23
C ALA A 64 26.69 -1.59 0.47
N GLU A 65 26.28 -2.03 1.65
CA GLU A 65 26.19 -3.44 2.04
C GLU A 65 24.73 -3.84 2.26
N ARG A 66 24.46 -5.14 2.15
CA ARG A 66 23.16 -5.69 2.54
C ARG A 66 23.09 -5.73 4.07
N ILE A 67 22.06 -5.12 4.62
CA ILE A 67 21.75 -5.20 6.05
C ILE A 67 20.47 -6.02 6.20
N ASP A 68 20.58 -7.18 6.86
CA ASP A 68 19.46 -8.05 7.14
C ASP A 68 18.83 -7.68 8.48
N GLY A 69 17.50 -7.63 8.50
CA GLY A 69 16.70 -7.37 9.71
C GLY A 69 15.22 -7.53 9.42
N PRO A 70 14.39 -7.87 10.43
CA PRO A 70 12.98 -8.17 10.25
C PRO A 70 12.13 -6.97 9.76
N TRP A 71 12.68 -5.78 9.83
CA TRP A 71 12.10 -4.50 9.41
C TRP A 71 12.68 -3.93 8.11
N MET A 72 13.71 -4.56 7.58
CA MET A 72 14.36 -4.20 6.33
C MET A 72 13.85 -5.15 5.26
N GLY A 73 12.99 -4.75 4.39
CA GLY A 73 12.56 -5.61 3.28
C GLY A 73 13.78 -6.30 2.64
N GLY A 74 13.77 -7.65 2.61
CA GLY A 74 14.95 -8.44 2.23
C GLY A 74 15.58 -7.99 0.92
N GLY A 75 16.89 -7.78 0.92
CA GLY A 75 17.66 -7.46 -0.28
C GLY A 75 18.03 -6.00 -0.50
N GLN A 76 17.56 -5.07 0.32
CA GLN A 76 17.98 -3.67 0.20
C GLN A 76 19.42 -3.47 0.70
N LYS A 77 20.13 -2.56 0.04
CA LYS A 77 21.47 -2.17 0.42
C LYS A 77 21.47 -0.83 1.14
N TYR A 78 22.39 -0.69 2.07
CA TYR A 78 22.58 0.52 2.87
C TYR A 78 24.04 0.80 3.11
N VAL A 79 24.39 2.05 3.32
CA VAL A 79 25.69 2.46 3.84
C VAL A 79 25.60 2.49 5.36
N ARG A 80 26.40 1.68 6.06
CA ARG A 80 26.46 1.68 7.52
C ARG A 80 27.23 2.90 8.01
N LEU A 81 26.64 3.69 8.89
CA LEU A 81 27.27 4.87 9.49
C LEU A 81 27.87 4.56 10.86
N ASP A 82 27.18 3.71 11.64
CA ASP A 82 27.64 3.16 12.93
C ASP A 82 26.96 1.81 13.22
N GLU A 83 27.06 1.31 14.46
CA GLU A 83 26.50 0.01 14.85
C GLU A 83 24.98 -0.11 14.64
N SER A 84 24.24 0.99 14.81
CA SER A 84 22.78 1.02 14.75
C SER A 84 22.22 1.94 13.65
N THR A 85 23.06 2.75 13.03
CA THR A 85 22.64 3.80 12.08
C THR A 85 23.13 3.50 10.67
N PHE A 86 22.24 3.71 9.71
CA PHE A 86 22.51 3.42 8.31
C PHE A 86 21.81 4.42 7.38
N GLN A 87 22.32 4.54 6.16
CA GLN A 87 21.81 5.44 5.13
C GLN A 87 21.36 4.66 3.90
N ASP A 88 20.17 4.95 3.38
CA ASP A 88 19.68 4.38 2.13
C ASP A 88 20.21 5.15 0.90
N ALA A 89 19.88 4.64 -0.30
CA ALA A 89 20.29 5.23 -1.57
C ALA A 89 19.78 6.66 -1.79
N TRP A 90 18.68 7.03 -1.12
CA TRP A 90 18.13 8.38 -1.15
C TRP A 90 18.82 9.35 -0.20
N GLY A 91 19.85 8.90 0.52
CA GLY A 91 20.53 9.71 1.53
C GLY A 91 19.77 9.84 2.85
N VAL A 92 18.69 9.07 3.02
CA VAL A 92 17.90 9.08 4.26
C VAL A 92 18.61 8.24 5.32
N VAL A 93 18.81 8.84 6.47
CA VAL A 93 19.46 8.22 7.63
C VAL A 93 18.41 7.64 8.56
N ARG A 94 18.61 6.39 8.93
CA ARG A 94 17.75 5.65 9.86
C ARG A 94 18.55 5.01 10.96
N ARG A 95 17.90 4.71 12.08
CA ARG A 95 18.49 4.01 13.22
C ARG A 95 17.58 2.85 13.65
N ILE A 96 18.24 1.74 14.02
CA ILE A 96 17.56 0.61 14.66
C ILE A 96 17.13 1.05 16.05
N GLY A 97 15.84 0.90 16.37
CA GLY A 97 15.32 1.16 17.71
C GLY A 97 15.93 0.24 18.75
N SER A 98 15.89 0.65 20.00
CA SER A 98 16.51 -0.08 21.12
C SER A 98 15.97 -1.49 21.34
N ASP A 99 14.75 -1.77 20.86
CA ASP A 99 14.11 -3.09 20.92
C ASP A 99 14.43 -3.99 19.70
N GLY A 100 15.14 -3.46 18.69
CA GLY A 100 15.48 -4.14 17.46
C GLY A 100 14.30 -4.43 16.51
N LYS A 101 13.08 -3.98 16.86
CA LYS A 101 11.85 -4.30 16.12
C LYS A 101 11.44 -3.21 15.14
N PHE A 102 11.85 -1.98 15.37
CA PHE A 102 11.49 -0.81 14.59
C PHE A 102 12.71 -0.04 14.11
N VAL A 103 12.51 0.73 13.06
CA VAL A 103 13.50 1.62 12.49
C VAL A 103 13.00 3.05 12.62
N GLU A 104 13.82 3.90 13.22
CA GLU A 104 13.55 5.31 13.41
C GLU A 104 14.11 6.11 12.24
N TRP A 105 13.37 7.07 11.74
CA TRP A 105 13.88 8.10 10.85
C TRP A 105 14.74 9.09 11.66
N VAL A 106 15.95 9.37 11.20
CA VAL A 106 16.91 10.28 11.85
C VAL A 106 17.04 11.58 11.08
N SER A 107 17.28 11.49 9.77
CA SER A 107 17.48 12.65 8.91
C SER A 107 17.22 12.33 7.45
N GLY A 108 16.97 13.36 6.65
CA GLY A 108 16.90 13.29 5.21
C GLY A 108 17.79 14.32 4.54
N PRO A 109 18.12 14.16 3.26
CA PRO A 109 19.08 15.03 2.57
C PRO A 109 18.60 16.48 2.39
N LEU A 110 17.31 16.73 2.57
CA LEU A 110 16.70 18.06 2.40
C LEU A 110 16.34 18.75 3.72
N VAL A 111 16.71 18.18 4.88
CA VAL A 111 16.29 18.73 6.20
C VAL A 111 16.69 20.19 6.36
N ASP A 112 17.91 20.57 5.98
CA ASP A 112 18.44 21.93 6.11
C ASP A 112 18.45 22.70 4.78
N ALA A 113 17.92 22.11 3.69
CA ALA A 113 17.95 22.72 2.37
C ALA A 113 16.97 23.90 2.28
N SER A 114 17.36 24.95 1.60
CA SER A 114 16.51 26.11 1.27
C SER A 114 15.78 25.92 -0.06
N ASP A 115 16.30 25.02 -0.93
CA ASP A 115 15.75 24.70 -2.25
C ASP A 115 15.89 23.17 -2.52
N PRO A 116 14.88 22.50 -3.10
CA PRO A 116 14.99 21.08 -3.48
C PRO A 116 16.11 20.77 -4.48
N ASP A 117 16.65 21.74 -5.22
CA ASP A 117 17.77 21.54 -6.15
C ASP A 117 19.12 21.41 -5.43
N GLU A 118 19.20 21.65 -4.14
CA GLU A 118 20.40 21.37 -3.34
C GLU A 118 20.64 19.86 -3.19
N TYR A 119 19.63 19.03 -3.45
CA TYR A 119 19.73 17.58 -3.47
C TYR A 119 19.74 17.07 -4.91
N ASP A 120 20.67 16.18 -5.23
CA ASP A 120 20.77 15.51 -6.53
C ASP A 120 19.67 14.43 -6.65
N PHE A 121 18.43 14.92 -6.76
CA PHE A 121 17.24 14.05 -6.86
C PHE A 121 17.30 13.23 -8.15
N PRO A 122 17.09 11.87 -8.08
CA PRO A 122 17.16 11.03 -9.26
C PRO A 122 16.07 11.40 -10.28
N GLY A 123 16.48 11.83 -11.46
CA GLY A 123 15.60 12.07 -12.58
C GLY A 123 15.14 10.78 -13.27
N VAL A 124 14.23 10.91 -14.21
CA VAL A 124 13.73 9.77 -15.02
C VAL A 124 14.82 9.10 -15.85
N ASP A 125 15.88 9.81 -16.15
CA ASP A 125 17.09 9.32 -16.85
C ASP A 125 17.91 8.33 -16.01
N ARG A 126 17.68 8.28 -14.70
CA ARG A 126 18.29 7.30 -13.79
C ARG A 126 17.50 6.01 -13.63
N ILE A 127 16.36 5.90 -14.29
CA ILE A 127 15.54 4.70 -14.27
C ILE A 127 16.20 3.61 -15.14
N ILE A 128 16.48 2.46 -14.54
CA ILE A 128 16.90 1.24 -15.23
C ILE A 128 15.74 0.25 -15.16
N ALA A 129 14.94 0.19 -16.22
CA ALA A 129 13.85 -0.77 -16.31
C ALA A 129 14.41 -2.18 -16.65
N ASP A 130 13.82 -3.21 -16.03
CA ASP A 130 14.10 -4.59 -16.39
C ASP A 130 13.53 -4.87 -17.80
N PRO A 131 14.36 -5.22 -18.79
CA PRO A 131 13.89 -5.51 -20.14
C PRO A 131 12.97 -6.73 -20.21
N ASP A 132 13.08 -7.65 -19.27
CA ASP A 132 12.29 -8.89 -19.23
C ASP A 132 10.98 -8.73 -18.43
N LEU A 133 10.70 -7.54 -17.89
CA LEU A 133 9.51 -7.26 -17.10
C LEU A 133 8.20 -7.66 -17.81
N PRO A 134 7.98 -7.36 -19.09
CA PRO A 134 6.73 -7.75 -19.78
C PRO A 134 6.55 -9.28 -19.83
N ASP A 135 7.63 -10.03 -20.03
CA ASP A 135 7.57 -11.50 -20.09
C ASP A 135 7.35 -12.12 -18.71
N ARG A 136 7.96 -11.55 -17.67
CA ARG A 136 7.71 -11.92 -16.27
C ARG A 136 6.24 -11.69 -15.89
N ILE A 137 5.69 -10.51 -16.18
CA ILE A 137 4.27 -10.21 -15.92
C ILE A 137 3.37 -11.19 -16.65
N ARG A 138 3.64 -11.47 -17.92
CA ARG A 138 2.86 -12.45 -18.69
C ARG A 138 2.88 -13.82 -18.04
N SER A 139 4.06 -14.31 -17.64
CA SER A 139 4.20 -15.60 -16.94
C SER A 139 3.41 -15.66 -15.64
N TRP A 140 3.38 -14.57 -14.85
CA TRP A 140 2.58 -14.53 -13.63
C TRP A 140 1.08 -14.56 -13.91
N LYS A 141 0.63 -13.82 -14.92
CA LYS A 141 -0.79 -13.81 -15.34
C LYS A 141 -1.25 -15.16 -15.89
N GLU A 142 -0.38 -15.89 -16.61
CA GLU A 142 -0.64 -17.25 -17.06
C GLU A 142 -0.80 -18.25 -15.90
N ARG A 143 -0.20 -17.95 -14.74
CA ARG A 143 -0.39 -18.68 -13.49
C ARG A 143 -1.65 -18.25 -12.72
N GLY A 144 -2.44 -17.32 -13.25
CA GLY A 144 -3.65 -16.80 -12.61
C GLY A 144 -3.39 -15.71 -11.58
N LEU A 145 -2.17 -15.16 -11.49
CA LEU A 145 -1.84 -14.13 -10.53
C LEU A 145 -2.32 -12.76 -11.00
N PHE A 146 -2.85 -11.96 -10.08
CA PHE A 146 -3.18 -10.56 -10.29
C PHE A 146 -1.96 -9.69 -9.96
N VAL A 147 -1.48 -8.98 -10.98
CA VAL A 147 -0.18 -8.32 -10.91
C VAL A 147 -0.32 -6.82 -10.62
N ARG A 148 0.32 -6.37 -9.54
CA ARG A 148 0.27 -4.98 -9.11
C ARG A 148 1.66 -4.32 -9.09
N GLY A 149 1.77 -3.13 -9.72
CA GLY A 149 2.93 -2.25 -9.63
C GLY A 149 2.60 -1.01 -8.79
N VAL A 150 3.35 -0.76 -7.72
CA VAL A 150 3.10 0.38 -6.83
C VAL A 150 4.37 1.16 -6.56
N VAL A 151 4.21 2.47 -6.34
CA VAL A 151 5.24 3.38 -5.88
C VAL A 151 4.85 3.95 -4.52
N SER A 152 5.83 4.51 -3.80
CA SER A 152 5.54 5.20 -2.55
C SER A 152 4.61 6.39 -2.78
N GLN A 153 3.79 6.75 -1.79
CA GLN A 153 3.05 8.02 -1.82
C GLN A 153 4.02 9.20 -1.94
N PRO A 154 3.75 10.16 -2.83
CA PRO A 154 4.60 11.35 -2.99
C PRO A 154 4.80 12.13 -1.69
N TYR A 155 3.74 12.25 -0.89
CA TYR A 155 3.81 12.83 0.44
C TYR A 155 4.83 12.11 1.33
N LYS A 156 4.77 10.76 1.37
CA LYS A 156 5.70 9.94 2.14
C LYS A 156 7.14 10.12 1.67
N THR A 157 7.37 10.11 0.37
CA THR A 157 8.71 10.36 -0.20
C THR A 157 9.22 11.76 0.16
N ALA A 158 8.38 12.78 0.05
CA ALA A 158 8.75 14.14 0.34
C ALA A 158 9.11 14.36 1.81
N TRP A 159 8.27 13.89 2.76
CA TRP A 159 8.58 14.08 4.17
C TRP A 159 9.76 13.25 4.65
N ILE A 160 10.01 12.08 4.07
CA ILE A 160 11.21 11.29 4.38
C ILE A 160 12.48 12.04 3.99
N LEU A 161 12.47 12.77 2.86
CA LEU A 161 13.61 13.58 2.40
C LEU A 161 13.75 14.88 3.18
N ARG A 162 12.66 15.55 3.51
CA ARG A 162 12.61 16.90 4.11
C ARG A 162 12.53 16.92 5.63
N GLY A 163 12.06 15.82 6.24
CA GLY A 163 11.57 15.79 7.61
C GLY A 163 10.08 16.17 7.67
N MET A 164 9.28 15.39 8.42
CA MET A 164 7.83 15.57 8.45
C MET A 164 7.40 16.96 8.91
N GLU A 165 8.00 17.46 10.00
CA GLU A 165 7.69 18.79 10.56
C GLU A 165 8.00 19.89 9.56
N ASN A 166 9.22 19.89 8.99
CA ASN A 166 9.63 20.87 7.99
C ASN A 166 8.71 20.83 6.76
N PHE A 167 8.38 19.65 6.26
CA PHE A 167 7.57 19.51 5.08
C PHE A 167 6.12 19.99 5.31
N LEU A 168 5.55 19.73 6.47
CA LEU A 168 4.23 20.26 6.83
C LEU A 168 4.24 21.78 7.01
N MET A 169 5.31 22.34 7.59
CA MET A 169 5.47 23.79 7.64
C MET A 169 5.60 24.40 6.25
N ASP A 170 6.33 23.76 5.34
CA ASP A 170 6.52 24.26 3.98
C ASP A 170 5.19 24.35 3.20
N TYR A 171 4.20 23.48 3.47
CA TYR A 171 2.86 23.61 2.89
C TYR A 171 2.20 24.96 3.19
N ILE A 172 2.57 25.60 4.29
CA ILE A 172 1.98 26.85 4.75
C ILE A 172 2.91 28.04 4.43
N LEU A 173 4.20 27.87 4.69
CA LEU A 173 5.16 28.96 4.70
C LEU A 173 6.04 29.03 3.45
N ASN A 174 6.21 27.92 2.73
CA ASN A 174 7.12 27.81 1.59
C ASN A 174 6.54 26.95 0.47
N ARG A 175 5.37 27.30 -0.01
CA ARG A 175 4.67 26.58 -1.07
C ARG A 175 5.53 26.29 -2.32
N PRO A 176 6.42 27.21 -2.79
CA PRO A 176 7.30 26.91 -3.92
C PRO A 176 8.23 25.72 -3.69
N PHE A 177 8.73 25.53 -2.47
CA PHE A 177 9.55 24.37 -2.12
C PHE A 177 8.75 23.05 -2.28
N VAL A 178 7.53 23.02 -1.73
CA VAL A 178 6.64 21.83 -1.83
C VAL A 178 6.35 21.50 -3.29
N GLU A 179 5.94 22.48 -4.09
CA GLU A 179 5.58 22.27 -5.49
C GLU A 179 6.78 21.79 -6.31
N LYS A 180 7.95 22.36 -6.14
CA LYS A 180 9.17 21.97 -6.81
C LYS A 180 9.63 20.57 -6.45
N LEU A 181 9.58 20.22 -5.17
CA LEU A 181 9.92 18.86 -4.71
C LEU A 181 8.92 17.83 -5.25
N TYR A 182 7.62 18.15 -5.20
CA TYR A 182 6.58 17.29 -5.71
C TYR A 182 6.67 17.10 -7.23
N ASP A 183 6.97 18.11 -7.99
CA ASP A 183 7.15 17.98 -9.44
C ASP A 183 8.24 16.96 -9.78
N LYS A 184 9.35 16.94 -9.02
CA LYS A 184 10.41 15.93 -9.16
C LYS A 184 9.92 14.53 -8.80
N ILE A 185 9.24 14.39 -7.66
CA ILE A 185 8.75 13.10 -7.15
C ILE A 185 7.69 12.52 -8.10
N TYR A 186 6.69 13.32 -8.47
CA TYR A 186 5.62 12.87 -9.37
C TYR A 186 6.11 12.53 -10.78
N ALA A 187 7.13 13.24 -11.28
CA ALA A 187 7.74 12.92 -12.56
C ALA A 187 8.40 11.53 -12.53
N LEU A 188 9.21 11.25 -11.51
CA LEU A 188 9.89 9.97 -11.35
C LEU A 188 8.91 8.82 -11.13
N GLN A 189 8.04 8.95 -10.13
CA GLN A 189 7.08 7.91 -9.76
C GLN A 189 6.04 7.67 -10.86
N GLY A 190 5.61 8.74 -11.53
CA GLY A 190 4.71 8.64 -12.68
C GLY A 190 5.32 7.87 -13.84
N GLU A 191 6.63 8.04 -14.11
CA GLU A 191 7.30 7.25 -15.14
C GLU A 191 7.44 5.77 -14.76
N ILE A 192 7.73 5.47 -13.49
CA ILE A 192 7.76 4.09 -13.00
C ILE A 192 6.39 3.41 -13.19
N LEU A 193 5.29 4.10 -12.83
CA LEU A 193 3.94 3.57 -13.03
C LEU A 193 3.60 3.39 -14.52
N ARG A 194 4.10 4.28 -15.41
CA ARG A 194 3.95 4.12 -16.86
C ARG A 194 4.69 2.88 -17.37
N ILE A 195 5.89 2.61 -16.87
CA ILE A 195 6.66 1.40 -17.20
C ILE A 195 5.89 0.16 -16.77
N CYS A 196 5.38 0.10 -15.54
CA CYS A 196 4.57 -1.02 -15.05
C CYS A 196 3.30 -1.22 -15.90
N THR A 197 2.62 -0.11 -16.27
CA THR A 197 1.43 -0.15 -17.12
C THR A 197 1.75 -0.70 -18.51
N ALA A 198 2.83 -0.23 -19.12
CA ALA A 198 3.26 -0.68 -20.44
C ALA A 198 3.71 -2.15 -20.45
N ALA A 199 4.25 -2.62 -19.34
CA ALA A 199 4.62 -4.02 -19.15
C ALA A 199 3.42 -4.95 -18.92
N GLY A 200 2.21 -4.40 -18.69
CA GLY A 200 0.97 -5.18 -18.59
C GLY A 200 0.49 -5.46 -17.17
N ALA A 201 0.90 -4.69 -16.17
CA ALA A 201 0.34 -4.77 -14.81
C ALA A 201 -1.19 -4.57 -14.83
N ASP A 202 -1.91 -5.33 -13.99
CA ASP A 202 -3.36 -5.25 -13.87
C ASP A 202 -3.79 -4.03 -13.04
N LEU A 203 -2.97 -3.67 -12.05
CA LEU A 203 -3.22 -2.58 -11.12
C LEU A 203 -1.93 -1.82 -10.89
N ILE A 204 -2.04 -0.50 -10.86
CA ILE A 204 -0.95 0.40 -10.49
C ILE A 204 -1.42 1.39 -9.44
N GLY A 205 -0.49 1.95 -8.67
CA GLY A 205 -0.89 2.97 -7.71
C GLY A 205 0.18 3.41 -6.73
N PHE A 206 -0.30 4.05 -5.68
CA PHE A 206 0.50 4.69 -4.65
C PHE A 206 0.29 4.02 -3.29
N ASP A 207 1.38 3.83 -2.54
CA ASP A 207 1.40 3.10 -1.27
C ASP A 207 2.04 3.95 -0.16
N GLY A 208 1.24 4.35 0.82
CA GLY A 208 1.67 5.10 2.00
C GLY A 208 0.66 6.14 2.46
N ASP A 209 0.70 6.47 3.73
CA ASP A 209 -0.31 7.23 4.42
C ASP A 209 -0.26 8.72 4.08
N ILE A 210 -1.44 9.29 3.83
CA ILE A 210 -1.68 10.72 3.64
C ILE A 210 -2.68 11.27 4.67
N ALA A 211 -3.14 10.41 5.58
CA ALA A 211 -4.13 10.77 6.59
C ALA A 211 -3.70 10.33 8.00
N THR A 212 -4.27 11.00 8.97
CA THR A 212 -4.37 10.57 10.36
C THR A 212 -5.70 9.83 10.56
N GLN A 213 -5.99 9.42 11.80
CA GLN A 213 -7.29 8.81 12.12
C GLN A 213 -8.49 9.74 11.93
N ASN A 214 -8.29 11.03 11.74
CA ASN A 214 -9.36 12.02 11.72
C ASN A 214 -9.49 12.79 10.40
N SER A 215 -8.42 12.89 9.61
CA SER A 215 -8.42 13.65 8.35
C SER A 215 -7.08 13.51 7.61
N VAL A 216 -7.05 13.98 6.37
CA VAL A 216 -5.83 14.16 5.56
C VAL A 216 -4.83 15.07 6.28
N VAL A 217 -3.57 14.65 6.37
CA VAL A 217 -2.53 15.31 7.20
C VAL A 217 -2.34 16.79 6.84
N MET A 218 -2.25 17.15 5.55
CA MET A 218 -2.11 18.53 5.10
C MET A 218 -3.43 19.31 5.03
N GLY A 219 -4.54 18.63 5.32
CA GLY A 219 -5.90 19.13 5.11
C GLY A 219 -6.39 18.92 3.68
N PRO A 220 -7.69 18.61 3.50
CA PRO A 220 -8.25 18.25 2.20
C PRO A 220 -8.15 19.37 1.15
N ASP A 221 -8.30 20.62 1.54
CA ASP A 221 -8.22 21.74 0.58
C ASP A 221 -6.81 21.89 -0.01
N ARG A 222 -5.77 21.81 0.84
CA ARG A 222 -4.37 21.87 0.36
C ARG A 222 -4.02 20.65 -0.48
N TRP A 223 -4.52 19.47 -0.12
CA TRP A 223 -4.37 18.29 -0.93
C TRP A 223 -5.03 18.47 -2.31
N ARG A 224 -6.24 19.06 -2.38
CA ARG A 224 -6.92 19.38 -3.65
C ARG A 224 -6.13 20.33 -4.52
N GLU A 225 -5.48 21.31 -3.91
CA GLU A 225 -4.66 22.28 -4.65
C GLU A 225 -3.35 21.71 -5.16
N VAL A 226 -2.68 20.86 -4.36
CA VAL A 226 -1.29 20.45 -4.63
C VAL A 226 -1.21 19.06 -5.23
N ASP A 227 -1.83 18.07 -4.58
CA ASP A 227 -1.68 16.65 -4.89
C ASP A 227 -2.65 16.22 -6.00
N LYS A 228 -3.93 16.59 -5.89
CA LYS A 228 -4.97 16.19 -6.84
C LYS A 228 -4.60 16.41 -8.31
N PRO A 229 -4.14 17.60 -8.77
CA PRO A 229 -3.82 17.82 -10.16
C PRO A 229 -2.64 16.97 -10.66
N ARG A 230 -1.66 16.68 -9.80
CA ARG A 230 -0.49 15.85 -10.10
C ARG A 230 -0.87 14.37 -10.22
N LEU A 231 -1.63 13.85 -9.25
CA LEU A 231 -2.21 12.50 -9.30
C LEU A 231 -3.03 12.31 -10.58
N ALA A 232 -3.90 13.26 -10.90
CA ALA A 232 -4.71 13.22 -12.11
C ALA A 232 -3.85 13.18 -13.39
N ALA A 233 -2.72 13.88 -13.42
CA ALA A 233 -1.81 13.84 -14.56
C ALA A 233 -1.15 12.46 -14.71
N VAL A 234 -0.70 11.84 -13.62
CA VAL A 234 -0.12 10.50 -13.63
C VAL A 234 -1.15 9.47 -14.10
N VAL A 235 -2.35 9.46 -13.51
CA VAL A 235 -3.43 8.53 -13.88
C VAL A 235 -3.78 8.65 -15.36
N ARG A 236 -3.95 9.88 -15.86
CA ARG A 236 -4.21 10.11 -17.29
C ARG A 236 -3.08 9.57 -18.17
N SER A 237 -1.82 9.71 -17.75
CA SER A 237 -0.68 9.24 -18.54
C SER A 237 -0.66 7.71 -18.64
N CYS A 238 -0.97 7.00 -17.56
CA CYS A 238 -1.04 5.54 -17.52
C CYS A 238 -2.24 5.02 -18.32
N ARG A 239 -3.42 5.65 -18.21
CA ARG A 239 -4.61 5.27 -18.97
C ARG A 239 -4.50 5.52 -20.48
N LYS A 240 -3.61 6.39 -20.94
CA LYS A 240 -3.27 6.49 -22.36
C LYS A 240 -2.55 5.25 -22.89
N ILE A 241 -1.83 4.51 -22.01
CA ILE A 241 -1.13 3.27 -22.35
C ILE A 241 -2.12 2.09 -22.27
N ASN A 242 -2.82 1.97 -21.16
CA ASN A 242 -3.84 0.94 -20.93
C ASN A 242 -5.09 1.59 -20.30
N PRO A 243 -6.19 1.79 -21.07
CA PRO A 243 -7.43 2.36 -20.53
C PRO A 243 -8.08 1.55 -19.40
N GLU A 244 -7.85 0.23 -19.39
CA GLU A 244 -8.45 -0.71 -18.45
C GLU A 244 -7.62 -0.93 -17.17
N VAL A 245 -6.43 -0.30 -17.06
CA VAL A 245 -5.61 -0.46 -15.85
C VAL A 245 -6.35 0.05 -14.62
N HIS A 246 -6.38 -0.78 -13.58
CA HIS A 246 -6.94 -0.38 -12.29
C HIS A 246 -6.00 0.56 -11.55
N ILE A 247 -6.56 1.56 -10.89
CA ILE A 247 -5.80 2.55 -10.14
C ILE A 247 -6.10 2.38 -8.65
N PHE A 248 -5.05 2.29 -7.86
CA PHE A 248 -5.04 1.94 -6.46
C PHE A 248 -4.41 3.05 -5.63
N ILE A 249 -4.94 3.27 -4.44
CA ILE A 249 -4.30 4.07 -3.41
C ILE A 249 -4.33 3.32 -2.08
N HIS A 250 -3.17 3.25 -1.42
CA HIS A 250 -3.08 2.86 -0.03
C HIS A 250 -2.89 4.10 0.84
N SER A 251 -3.74 4.23 1.84
CA SER A 251 -3.55 5.16 2.96
C SER A 251 -4.35 4.68 4.15
N ASP A 252 -3.68 4.37 5.24
CA ASP A 252 -4.34 4.27 6.53
C ASP A 252 -4.95 5.63 6.91
N GLY A 253 -5.89 5.61 7.85
CA GLY A 253 -6.54 6.82 8.35
C GLY A 253 -7.82 7.22 7.62
N ASP A 254 -8.32 8.41 7.94
CA ASP A 254 -9.56 8.94 7.38
C ASP A 254 -9.29 9.78 6.13
N ILE A 255 -9.58 9.18 4.97
CA ILE A 255 -9.54 9.85 3.66
C ILE A 255 -10.93 10.11 3.08
N ARG A 256 -12.01 9.93 3.88
CA ARG A 256 -13.40 10.03 3.41
C ARG A 256 -13.66 11.35 2.68
N GLU A 257 -13.14 12.46 3.18
CA GLU A 257 -13.40 13.79 2.61
C GLU A 257 -12.86 13.96 1.19
N ILE A 258 -11.81 13.20 0.82
CA ILE A 258 -11.21 13.25 -0.53
C ILE A 258 -11.60 12.07 -1.42
N LEU A 259 -12.40 11.10 -0.94
CA LEU A 259 -12.87 9.97 -1.76
C LEU A 259 -13.57 10.42 -3.05
N PRO A 260 -14.48 11.43 -3.04
CA PRO A 260 -15.09 11.93 -4.29
C PRO A 260 -14.03 12.44 -5.29
N ASP A 261 -13.00 13.12 -4.81
CA ASP A 261 -11.91 13.63 -5.63
C ASP A 261 -11.04 12.50 -6.23
N LEU A 262 -10.75 11.47 -5.43
CA LEU A 262 -10.01 10.29 -5.87
C LEU A 262 -10.78 9.53 -6.96
N ILE A 263 -12.10 9.36 -6.78
CA ILE A 263 -12.98 8.74 -7.77
C ILE A 263 -12.99 9.57 -9.07
N GLU A 264 -13.11 10.88 -8.98
CA GLU A 264 -13.05 11.79 -10.14
C GLU A 264 -11.75 11.64 -10.93
N ILE A 265 -10.62 11.51 -10.24
CA ILE A 265 -9.30 11.26 -10.86
C ILE A 265 -9.26 9.90 -11.56
N GLY A 266 -10.00 8.90 -11.04
CA GLY A 266 -10.11 7.56 -11.58
C GLY A 266 -9.50 6.47 -10.69
N PHE A 267 -9.29 6.74 -9.41
CA PHE A 267 -8.99 5.68 -8.44
C PHE A 267 -10.21 4.79 -8.27
N GLY A 268 -10.02 3.49 -8.46
CA GLY A 268 -11.07 2.47 -8.38
C GLY A 268 -10.84 1.43 -7.29
N VAL A 269 -9.68 1.46 -6.62
CA VAL A 269 -9.37 0.56 -5.49
C VAL A 269 -8.82 1.41 -4.34
N ILE A 270 -9.53 1.39 -3.22
CA ILE A 270 -9.18 2.13 -2.00
C ILE A 270 -8.73 1.14 -0.94
N ASP A 271 -7.54 1.30 -0.43
CA ASP A 271 -6.87 0.41 0.51
C ASP A 271 -6.16 1.18 1.64
N PRO A 272 -6.35 0.79 2.89
CA PRO A 272 -7.50 0.03 3.35
C PRO A 272 -8.74 0.93 3.52
N ILE A 273 -9.91 0.31 3.73
CA ILE A 273 -10.97 0.99 4.44
C ILE A 273 -10.79 0.63 5.92
N GLN A 274 -10.00 1.44 6.62
CA GLN A 274 -9.66 1.19 8.02
C GLN A 274 -10.90 1.41 8.90
N PRO A 275 -11.45 0.36 9.52
CA PRO A 275 -12.76 0.46 10.20
C PRO A 275 -12.78 1.40 11.40
N GLU A 276 -11.62 1.66 12.01
CA GLU A 276 -11.48 2.61 13.12
C GLU A 276 -11.59 4.08 12.69
N CYS A 277 -11.42 4.35 11.39
CA CYS A 277 -11.44 5.69 10.80
C CYS A 277 -12.64 5.92 9.88
N MET A 278 -12.98 4.90 9.09
CA MET A 278 -14.06 4.94 8.09
C MET A 278 -14.87 3.65 8.20
N ASP A 279 -16.16 3.73 8.52
CA ASP A 279 -17.03 2.56 8.54
C ASP A 279 -17.17 1.95 7.13
N PRO A 280 -16.75 0.67 6.93
CA PRO A 280 -16.77 0.05 5.61
C PRO A 280 -18.18 -0.04 4.99
N GLU A 281 -19.22 -0.25 5.79
CA GLU A 281 -20.60 -0.33 5.30
C GLU A 281 -21.12 1.05 4.86
N GLU A 282 -20.73 2.13 5.56
CA GLU A 282 -21.03 3.48 5.13
C GLU A 282 -20.33 3.83 3.82
N VAL A 283 -19.02 3.52 3.73
CA VAL A 283 -18.23 3.75 2.49
C VAL A 283 -18.81 2.92 1.34
N LYS A 284 -19.19 1.66 1.59
CA LYS A 284 -19.83 0.81 0.59
C LYS A 284 -21.16 1.39 0.11
N ARG A 285 -22.00 1.85 1.01
CA ARG A 285 -23.31 2.44 0.68
C ARG A 285 -23.17 3.72 -0.16
N GLU A 286 -22.14 4.55 0.12
CA GLU A 286 -21.98 5.84 -0.53
C GLU A 286 -21.19 5.76 -1.85
N PHE A 287 -20.20 4.90 -1.92
CA PHE A 287 -19.21 4.88 -3.03
C PHE A 287 -19.05 3.50 -3.68
N GLY A 288 -19.65 2.45 -3.12
CA GLY A 288 -19.39 1.07 -3.49
C GLY A 288 -19.75 0.68 -4.92
N ASP A 289 -20.52 1.49 -5.63
CA ASP A 289 -20.79 1.36 -7.07
C ASP A 289 -19.62 1.83 -7.96
N ARG A 290 -18.69 2.61 -7.40
CA ARG A 290 -17.59 3.27 -8.13
C ARG A 290 -16.21 2.81 -7.70
N ILE A 291 -16.08 2.24 -6.49
CA ILE A 291 -14.81 1.78 -5.94
C ILE A 291 -14.89 0.33 -5.47
N THR A 292 -13.75 -0.31 -5.42
CA THR A 292 -13.54 -1.57 -4.70
C THR A 292 -12.96 -1.25 -3.32
N LEU A 293 -13.66 -1.71 -2.28
CA LEU A 293 -13.17 -1.70 -0.91
C LEU A 293 -12.14 -2.81 -0.76
N HIS A 294 -10.97 -2.46 -0.28
CA HIS A 294 -9.86 -3.39 -0.17
C HIS A 294 -9.33 -3.40 1.27
N ARG A 295 -9.30 -4.57 1.90
CA ARG A 295 -8.86 -4.79 3.28
C ARG A 295 -9.63 -3.95 4.32
N CYS A 296 -10.64 -4.57 4.94
CA CYS A 296 -11.55 -3.91 5.88
C CYS A 296 -11.54 -4.51 7.29
N GLY A 297 -10.67 -5.50 7.59
CA GLY A 297 -10.61 -6.16 8.90
C GLY A 297 -9.92 -5.29 9.95
N SER A 298 -10.50 -5.18 11.13
CA SER A 298 -10.02 -4.33 12.22
C SER A 298 -8.73 -4.85 12.85
N LEU A 299 -7.62 -4.14 12.63
CA LEU A 299 -6.31 -4.41 13.25
C LEU A 299 -6.04 -3.62 14.53
N GLN A 300 -6.93 -2.71 14.92
CA GLN A 300 -6.77 -1.96 16.17
C GLN A 300 -7.77 -2.37 17.25
N ARG A 301 -8.72 -3.26 16.96
CA ARG A 301 -9.75 -3.70 17.92
C ARG A 301 -10.02 -5.19 17.83
N THR A 302 -10.74 -5.65 16.82
CA THR A 302 -11.32 -6.99 16.77
C THR A 302 -10.23 -8.06 16.65
N LEU A 303 -9.34 -7.96 15.67
CA LEU A 303 -8.30 -8.97 15.47
C LEU A 303 -7.33 -9.11 16.65
N PRO A 304 -6.75 -8.02 17.23
CA PRO A 304 -5.81 -8.16 18.33
C PRO A 304 -6.46 -8.41 19.69
N PHE A 305 -7.67 -7.89 19.94
CA PHE A 305 -8.25 -7.85 21.29
C PHE A 305 -9.60 -8.56 21.44
N GLY A 306 -10.21 -8.94 20.32
CA GLY A 306 -11.46 -9.70 20.33
C GLY A 306 -11.25 -11.18 20.61
N THR A 307 -12.36 -11.89 20.80
CA THR A 307 -12.41 -13.34 20.82
C THR A 307 -12.51 -13.91 19.41
N PRO A 308 -12.16 -15.19 19.17
CA PRO A 308 -12.37 -15.82 17.86
C PRO A 308 -13.82 -15.71 17.35
N GLU A 309 -14.82 -15.71 18.24
CA GLU A 309 -16.21 -15.55 17.83
C GLU A 309 -16.52 -14.11 17.38
N GLU A 310 -16.00 -13.09 18.05
CA GLU A 310 -16.13 -11.69 17.61
C GLU A 310 -15.43 -11.47 16.27
N CYS A 311 -14.30 -12.14 16.03
CA CYS A 311 -13.62 -12.11 14.73
C CYS A 311 -14.47 -12.74 13.63
N ARG A 312 -15.13 -13.88 13.89
CA ARG A 312 -16.09 -14.48 12.93
C ARG A 312 -17.28 -13.57 12.65
N GLN A 313 -17.81 -12.92 13.67
CA GLN A 313 -18.94 -11.99 13.53
C GLN A 313 -18.57 -10.78 12.69
N GLU A 314 -17.40 -10.17 12.91
CA GLU A 314 -16.91 -9.07 12.08
C GLU A 314 -16.74 -9.49 10.63
N ALA A 315 -16.09 -10.63 10.38
CA ALA A 315 -15.89 -11.14 9.02
C ALA A 315 -17.22 -11.33 8.28
N ARG A 316 -18.22 -11.95 8.93
CA ARG A 316 -19.57 -12.14 8.37
C ARG A 316 -20.27 -10.81 8.10
N ARG A 317 -20.22 -9.87 9.04
CA ARG A 317 -20.79 -8.53 8.87
C ARG A 317 -20.21 -7.81 7.66
N LEU A 318 -18.89 -7.89 7.45
CA LEU A 318 -18.23 -7.29 6.30
C LEU A 318 -18.67 -7.95 4.97
N VAL A 319 -18.82 -9.28 4.95
CA VAL A 319 -19.35 -9.99 3.77
C VAL A 319 -20.79 -9.54 3.48
N GLU A 320 -21.64 -9.53 4.50
CA GLU A 320 -23.07 -9.17 4.38
C GLU A 320 -23.29 -7.71 4.02
N GLY A 321 -22.52 -6.79 4.63
CA GLY A 321 -22.67 -5.34 4.43
C GLY A 321 -21.95 -4.80 3.19
N CYS A 322 -20.84 -5.42 2.78
CA CYS A 322 -19.99 -4.87 1.74
C CYS A 322 -19.85 -5.77 0.49
N GLY A 323 -20.20 -7.07 0.57
CA GLY A 323 -19.94 -8.05 -0.49
C GLY A 323 -21.04 -8.23 -1.52
N ILE A 324 -22.23 -7.72 -1.28
CA ILE A 324 -23.50 -8.10 -1.94
C ILE A 324 -23.47 -7.95 -3.47
N ASP A 325 -22.85 -6.90 -3.99
CA ASP A 325 -22.80 -6.56 -5.42
C ASP A 325 -21.36 -6.62 -6.00
N GLY A 326 -20.46 -7.26 -5.27
CA GLY A 326 -19.03 -7.29 -5.57
C GLY A 326 -18.31 -5.99 -5.16
N GLY A 327 -17.15 -5.71 -5.75
CA GLY A 327 -16.34 -4.54 -5.36
C GLY A 327 -15.80 -4.63 -3.93
N LEU A 328 -15.52 -5.84 -3.45
CA LEU A 328 -14.93 -6.11 -2.15
C LEU A 328 -13.76 -7.11 -2.29
N VAL A 329 -12.64 -6.79 -1.68
CA VAL A 329 -11.52 -7.70 -1.43
C VAL A 329 -11.22 -7.64 0.06
N LEU A 330 -11.46 -8.73 0.76
CA LEU A 330 -11.29 -8.77 2.22
C LEU A 330 -9.85 -9.10 2.64
N GLY A 331 -9.52 -8.69 3.84
CA GLY A 331 -8.25 -8.90 4.52
C GLY A 331 -8.17 -7.96 5.72
N ALA A 332 -7.19 -8.17 6.57
CA ALA A 332 -6.85 -7.24 7.64
C ALA A 332 -6.46 -5.88 7.06
N SER A 333 -6.82 -4.77 7.70
CA SER A 333 -6.61 -3.41 7.18
C SER A 333 -5.14 -3.03 6.93
N ASN A 334 -4.21 -3.75 7.52
CA ASN A 334 -2.77 -3.62 7.26
C ASN A 334 -2.08 -4.97 7.45
N THR A 335 -0.73 -5.02 7.40
CA THR A 335 0.07 -6.21 7.68
C THR A 335 -0.21 -6.75 9.08
N VAL A 336 -0.63 -7.99 9.19
CA VAL A 336 -0.89 -8.64 10.48
C VAL A 336 0.43 -8.83 11.22
N SER A 337 0.48 -8.36 12.48
CA SER A 337 1.66 -8.37 13.33
C SER A 337 1.52 -9.34 14.50
N PHE A 338 2.59 -9.52 15.24
CA PHE A 338 2.75 -10.49 16.33
C PHE A 338 1.78 -10.29 17.52
N ASP A 339 1.12 -9.16 17.61
CA ASP A 339 0.13 -8.82 18.64
C ASP A 339 -1.27 -9.41 18.37
N VAL A 340 -1.48 -10.00 17.19
CA VAL A 340 -2.75 -10.65 16.82
C VAL A 340 -2.68 -12.15 17.12
N PRO A 341 -3.57 -12.68 18.00
CA PRO A 341 -3.64 -14.10 18.27
C PRO A 341 -3.93 -14.92 17.00
N VAL A 342 -3.21 -16.02 16.82
CA VAL A 342 -3.33 -16.87 15.62
C VAL A 342 -4.75 -17.45 15.48
N GLU A 343 -5.43 -17.75 16.59
CA GLU A 343 -6.80 -18.22 16.65
C GLU A 343 -7.80 -17.19 16.12
N ASN A 344 -7.52 -15.90 16.35
CA ASN A 344 -8.34 -14.80 15.85
C ASN A 344 -8.17 -14.65 14.33
N ILE A 345 -6.94 -14.74 13.84
CA ILE A 345 -6.64 -14.73 12.41
C ILE A 345 -7.36 -15.90 11.72
N ALA A 346 -7.17 -17.11 12.22
CA ALA A 346 -7.82 -18.32 11.70
C ALA A 346 -9.34 -18.14 11.66
N ALA A 347 -9.95 -17.76 12.79
CA ALA A 347 -11.39 -17.59 12.93
C ALA A 347 -11.97 -16.56 11.93
N TRP A 348 -11.27 -15.44 11.72
CA TRP A 348 -11.71 -14.39 10.82
C TRP A 348 -11.68 -14.86 9.35
N TYR A 349 -10.54 -15.41 8.90
CA TYR A 349 -10.39 -15.85 7.51
C TYR A 349 -11.24 -17.08 7.17
N GLU A 350 -11.34 -18.04 8.08
CA GLU A 350 -12.24 -19.20 7.93
C GLU A 350 -13.70 -18.78 7.80
N ALA A 351 -14.14 -17.77 8.55
CA ALA A 351 -15.51 -17.28 8.46
C ALA A 351 -15.83 -16.65 7.10
N VAL A 352 -14.85 -15.98 6.46
CA VAL A 352 -15.02 -15.47 5.08
C VAL A 352 -15.04 -16.62 4.08
N ARG A 353 -14.11 -17.57 4.19
CA ARG A 353 -14.01 -18.74 3.30
C ARG A 353 -15.30 -19.56 3.31
N ASP A 354 -15.84 -19.83 4.49
CA ASP A 354 -16.97 -20.74 4.71
C ASP A 354 -18.33 -20.04 4.57
N TYR A 355 -18.34 -18.74 4.25
CA TYR A 355 -19.59 -18.00 4.08
C TYR A 355 -20.33 -18.43 2.82
N ASP A 356 -21.60 -18.84 2.97
CA ASP A 356 -22.48 -19.18 1.86
C ASP A 356 -23.02 -17.90 1.20
N LEU A 357 -22.43 -17.49 0.08
CA LEU A 357 -22.87 -16.31 -0.67
C LEU A 357 -24.31 -16.43 -1.22
N GLY A 358 -24.84 -17.68 -1.34
CA GLY A 358 -26.24 -17.90 -1.68
C GLY A 358 -27.22 -17.48 -0.59
N SER A 359 -26.73 -17.28 0.63
CA SER A 359 -27.53 -16.79 1.77
C SER A 359 -27.59 -15.26 1.87
N LEU A 360 -26.87 -14.52 1.00
CA LEU A 360 -26.92 -13.07 1.00
C LEU A 360 -28.35 -12.55 0.71
N PRO A 361 -28.79 -11.48 1.38
CA PRO A 361 -30.12 -10.91 1.14
C PRO A 361 -30.29 -10.48 -0.30
N ASP A 362 -31.42 -10.85 -0.91
CA ASP A 362 -31.77 -10.39 -2.25
C ASP A 362 -32.04 -8.86 -2.23
N GLN A 363 -31.19 -8.09 -2.91
CA GLN A 363 -31.32 -6.63 -3.03
C GLN A 363 -32.29 -6.18 -4.13
N SER A 364 -33.12 -7.04 -4.66
CA SER A 364 -34.15 -6.67 -5.64
C SER A 364 -35.35 -5.92 -5.02
N ARG A 365 -35.16 -5.26 -3.85
CA ARG A 365 -36.24 -4.47 -3.20
C ARG A 365 -35.83 -3.01 -3.02
#